data_40b2c2b7ef87994674f460cb8822d39d
#
_entry.id   40b2c2b7ef87994674f460cb8822d39d
#
_cell.length_a   1.000
_cell.length_b   1.000
_cell.length_c   1.000
_cell.angle_alpha   90.00
_cell.angle_beta   90.00
_cell.angle_gamma   90.00
#
_symmetry.space_group_name_H-M   'P 1'
#
loop_
_entity.id
_entity.type
_entity.pdbx_description
1 polymer ?
#
loop_
_entity_poly.entity_id
_entity_poly.type
_entity_poly.pdbx_seq_one_letter_code
_entity_poly.pdbx_strand_id
1 'polypeptide(L)'
;MNTVHDKAVRCLARVMRLQPAQAAALDADADLSTALGLTSLDRILFLTSVCEACGVPLTLLDDVDLAEATTLKKVEELIERKQTEAETDHALATTR
;
A
#
# COMPACT_ATOMS: atom_id res chain seq x y z
N MET A 1 -12.05 -0.92 -11.96
CA MET A 1 -12.41 -1.61 -10.73
C MET A 1 -11.52 -1.15 -9.57
N ASN A 2 -12.07 -1.11 -8.37
CA ASN A 2 -11.33 -0.61 -7.20
C ASN A 2 -10.55 -1.72 -6.49
N THR A 3 -9.61 -2.30 -7.20
CA THR A 3 -8.73 -3.31 -6.61
C THR A 3 -7.64 -2.64 -5.77
N VAL A 4 -6.93 -3.44 -4.98
CA VAL A 4 -5.78 -2.94 -4.23
C VAL A 4 -4.76 -2.33 -5.18
N HIS A 5 -4.51 -2.97 -6.32
CA HIS A 5 -3.59 -2.46 -7.33
C HIS A 5 -4.01 -1.06 -7.81
N ASP A 6 -5.27 -0.88 -8.19
CA ASP A 6 -5.77 0.41 -8.67
C ASP A 6 -5.61 1.50 -7.61
N LYS A 7 -5.95 1.18 -6.38
CA LYS A 7 -5.82 2.12 -5.27
C LYS A 7 -4.37 2.47 -4.98
N ALA A 8 -3.49 1.47 -5.01
CA ALA A 8 -2.06 1.68 -4.78
C ALA A 8 -1.46 2.56 -5.87
N VAL A 9 -1.81 2.32 -7.14
CA VAL A 9 -1.32 3.12 -8.26
C VAL A 9 -1.77 4.58 -8.11
N ARG A 10 -3.02 4.82 -7.73
CA ARG A 10 -3.52 6.17 -7.52
C ARG A 10 -2.79 6.88 -6.39
N CYS A 11 -2.53 6.18 -5.30
CA CYS A 11 -1.79 6.74 -4.18
C CYS A 11 -0.35 7.06 -4.57
N LEU A 12 0.29 6.17 -5.31
CA LEU A 12 1.64 6.38 -5.79
C LEU A 12 1.71 7.58 -6.73
N ALA A 13 0.74 7.70 -7.63
CA ALA A 13 0.65 8.85 -8.53
C ALA A 13 0.58 10.16 -7.75
N ARG A 14 -0.23 10.19 -6.69
CA ARG A 14 -0.39 11.38 -5.86
C ARG A 14 0.91 11.74 -5.14
N VAL A 15 1.57 10.75 -4.54
CA VAL A 15 2.81 10.97 -3.81
C VAL A 15 3.93 11.44 -4.75
N MET A 16 4.01 10.86 -5.93
CA MET A 16 5.03 11.19 -6.92
C MET A 16 4.64 12.36 -7.83
N ARG A 17 3.42 12.87 -7.70
CA ARG A 17 2.88 13.95 -8.54
C ARG A 17 2.87 13.57 -10.02
N LEU A 18 2.47 12.33 -10.30
CA LEU A 18 2.34 11.81 -11.66
C LEU A 18 0.87 11.69 -12.05
N GLN A 19 0.62 11.62 -13.36
CA GLN A 19 -0.70 11.21 -13.83
C GLN A 19 -0.92 9.74 -13.52
N PRO A 20 -2.16 9.30 -13.27
CA PRO A 20 -2.42 7.89 -12.97
C PRO A 20 -1.89 6.93 -14.04
N ALA A 21 -1.97 7.30 -15.32
CA ALA A 21 -1.45 6.46 -16.39
C ALA A 21 0.07 6.31 -16.33
N GLN A 22 0.78 7.36 -15.90
CA GLN A 22 2.23 7.32 -15.73
C GLN A 22 2.60 6.40 -14.57
N ALA A 23 1.88 6.49 -13.47
CA ALA A 23 2.12 5.63 -12.31
C ALA A 23 1.82 4.17 -12.66
N ALA A 24 0.76 3.91 -13.42
CA ALA A 24 0.40 2.56 -13.83
C ALA A 24 1.44 1.92 -14.75
N ALA A 25 2.23 2.73 -15.46
CA ALA A 25 3.27 2.25 -16.36
C ALA A 25 4.58 1.92 -15.63
N LEU A 26 4.71 2.26 -14.34
CA LEU A 26 5.90 1.97 -13.56
C LEU A 26 6.03 0.47 -13.31
N ASP A 27 7.28 0.00 -13.23
CA ASP A 27 7.56 -1.39 -12.91
C ASP A 27 7.20 -1.67 -11.45
N ALA A 28 6.29 -2.60 -11.23
CA ALA A 28 5.84 -2.95 -9.88
C ALA A 28 6.95 -3.60 -9.04
N ASP A 29 8.00 -4.12 -9.66
CA ASP A 29 9.14 -4.72 -8.98
C ASP A 29 10.27 -3.71 -8.74
N ALA A 30 10.14 -2.48 -9.22
CA ALA A 30 11.14 -1.44 -9.00
C ALA A 30 11.15 -1.01 -7.53
N ASP A 31 12.33 -0.78 -6.99
CA ASP A 31 12.48 -0.31 -5.62
C ASP A 31 11.97 1.13 -5.51
N LEU A 32 11.08 1.36 -4.53
CA LEU A 32 10.46 2.67 -4.36
C LEU A 32 11.47 3.76 -4.02
N SER A 33 12.51 3.42 -3.26
CA SER A 33 13.52 4.40 -2.84
C SER A 33 14.59 4.62 -3.90
N THR A 34 15.18 3.54 -4.41
CA THR A 34 16.35 3.64 -5.30
C THR A 34 15.98 3.85 -6.75
N ALA A 35 14.92 3.19 -7.22
CA ALA A 35 14.49 3.29 -8.62
C ALA A 35 13.52 4.45 -8.85
N LEU A 36 12.60 4.69 -7.91
CA LEU A 36 11.58 5.72 -8.06
C LEU A 36 11.87 7.00 -7.27
N GLY A 37 12.89 6.97 -6.42
CA GLY A 37 13.34 8.17 -5.71
C GLY A 37 12.47 8.60 -4.53
N LEU A 38 11.64 7.71 -3.99
CA LEU A 38 10.84 8.05 -2.82
C LEU A 38 11.72 8.13 -1.58
N THR A 39 11.53 9.19 -0.80
CA THR A 39 12.17 9.30 0.52
C THR A 39 11.46 8.40 1.51
N SER A 40 12.02 8.25 2.72
CA SER A 40 11.36 7.50 3.79
C SER A 40 10.00 8.10 4.12
N LEU A 41 9.91 9.41 4.16
CA LEU A 41 8.63 10.10 4.41
C LEU A 41 7.62 9.82 3.28
N ASP A 42 8.07 9.87 2.03
CA ASP A 42 7.22 9.58 0.87
C ASP A 42 6.67 8.15 0.94
N ARG A 43 7.49 7.19 1.35
CA ARG A 43 7.06 5.81 1.50
C ARG A 43 6.01 5.67 2.59
N ILE A 44 6.19 6.35 3.71
CA ILE A 44 5.22 6.33 4.80
C ILE A 44 3.90 6.96 4.34
N LEU A 45 3.96 8.09 3.65
CA LEU A 45 2.77 8.75 3.10
C LEU A 45 2.05 7.84 2.12
N PHE A 46 2.80 7.17 1.26
CA PHE A 46 2.24 6.23 0.29
C PHE A 46 1.52 5.08 1.00
N LEU A 47 2.20 4.43 1.95
CA LEU A 47 1.60 3.32 2.71
C LEU A 47 0.36 3.75 3.48
N THR A 48 0.43 4.90 4.13
CA THR A 48 -0.71 5.45 4.87
C THR A 48 -1.89 5.68 3.94
N SER A 49 -1.65 6.27 2.77
CA SER A 49 -2.70 6.54 1.79
C SER A 49 -3.33 5.25 1.28
N VAL A 50 -2.52 4.23 0.99
CA VAL A 50 -3.03 2.94 0.51
C VAL A 50 -3.86 2.27 1.61
N CYS A 51 -3.40 2.29 2.84
CA CYS A 51 -4.13 1.73 3.97
C CYS A 51 -5.50 2.39 4.12
N GLU A 52 -5.56 3.71 4.04
CA GLU A 52 -6.83 4.44 4.12
C GLU A 52 -7.75 4.07 2.96
N ALA A 53 -7.22 4.03 1.75
CA ALA A 53 -8.00 3.71 0.57
C ALA A 53 -8.55 2.29 0.59
N CYS A 54 -7.82 1.37 1.22
CA CYS A 54 -8.18 -0.05 1.27
C CYS A 54 -8.87 -0.48 2.57
N GLY A 55 -9.08 0.45 3.49
CA GLY A 55 -9.75 0.16 4.76
C GLY A 55 -8.91 -0.67 5.73
N VAL A 56 -7.59 -0.58 5.64
CA VAL A 56 -6.67 -1.30 6.52
C VAL A 56 -6.26 -0.38 7.66
N PRO A 57 -6.51 -0.76 8.92
CA PRO A 57 -6.03 0.03 10.06
C PRO A 57 -4.50 0.05 10.10
N LEU A 58 -3.91 1.22 10.31
CA LEU A 58 -2.46 1.36 10.43
C LEU A 58 -1.88 0.54 11.58
N THR A 59 -2.69 0.27 12.60
CA THR A 59 -2.27 -0.52 13.75
C THR A 59 -1.93 -1.97 13.41
N LEU A 60 -2.35 -2.45 12.24
CA LEU A 60 -2.01 -3.79 11.79
C LEU A 60 -0.61 -3.87 11.17
N LEU A 61 0.01 -2.73 10.89
CA LEU A 61 1.36 -2.68 10.31
C LEU A 61 2.40 -2.55 11.42
N ASP A 62 3.47 -3.32 11.32
CA ASP A 62 4.59 -3.21 12.25
C ASP A 62 5.85 -2.77 11.50
N ASP A 63 6.95 -2.63 12.24
CA ASP A 63 8.22 -2.16 11.68
C ASP A 63 8.76 -3.10 10.61
N VAL A 64 8.53 -4.40 10.77
CA VAL A 64 8.96 -5.40 9.79
C VAL A 64 8.18 -5.22 8.49
N ASP A 65 6.87 -5.03 8.59
CA ASP A 65 6.01 -4.79 7.42
C ASP A 65 6.49 -3.55 6.65
N LEU A 66 6.77 -2.48 7.37
CA LEU A 66 7.25 -1.24 6.76
C LEU A 66 8.60 -1.43 6.07
N ALA A 67 9.50 -2.18 6.71
CA ALA A 67 10.82 -2.44 6.14
C ALA A 67 10.76 -3.29 4.88
N GLU A 68 9.81 -4.22 4.81
CA GLU A 68 9.65 -5.11 3.66
C GLU A 68 8.91 -4.48 2.49
N ALA A 69 8.17 -3.41 2.71
CA ALA A 69 7.37 -2.74 1.69
C ALA A 69 8.25 -1.85 0.78
N THR A 70 9.15 -2.48 0.03
CA THR A 70 10.15 -1.79 -0.77
C THR A 70 9.77 -1.62 -2.25
N THR A 71 8.76 -2.33 -2.72
CA THR A 71 8.27 -2.22 -4.10
C THR A 71 6.76 -2.10 -4.10
N LEU A 72 6.19 -1.63 -5.21
CA LEU A 72 4.75 -1.54 -5.37
C LEU A 72 4.10 -2.90 -5.17
N LYS A 73 4.69 -3.93 -5.77
CA LYS A 73 4.18 -5.30 -5.67
C LYS A 73 4.14 -5.77 -4.21
N LYS A 74 5.20 -5.52 -3.46
CA LYS A 74 5.26 -5.90 -2.04
C LYS A 74 4.24 -5.15 -1.21
N VAL A 75 4.02 -3.87 -1.51
CA VAL A 75 3.00 -3.08 -0.85
C VAL A 75 1.61 -3.67 -1.11
N GLU A 76 1.32 -4.02 -2.35
CA GLU A 76 0.03 -4.62 -2.70
C GLU A 76 -0.19 -5.94 -1.98
N GLU A 77 0.82 -6.82 -1.95
CA GLU A 77 0.75 -8.09 -1.24
C GLU A 77 0.54 -7.89 0.27
N LEU A 78 1.25 -6.93 0.84
CA LEU A 78 1.11 -6.59 2.26
C LEU A 78 -0.32 -6.14 2.58
N ILE A 79 -0.85 -5.23 1.78
CA ILE A 79 -2.20 -4.70 1.99
C ILE A 79 -3.24 -5.81 1.85
N GLU A 80 -3.10 -6.68 0.88
CA GLU A 80 -4.02 -7.81 0.69
C GLU A 80 -4.02 -8.72 1.92
N ARG A 81 -2.85 -9.03 2.47
CA ARG A 81 -2.76 -9.83 3.70
C ARG A 81 -3.43 -9.13 4.87
N LYS A 82 -3.20 -7.83 5.01
CA LYS A 82 -3.77 -7.07 6.13
C LYS A 82 -5.28 -6.89 5.99
N GLN A 83 -5.80 -6.82 4.78
CA GLN A 83 -7.25 -6.81 4.56
C GLN A 83 -7.87 -8.10 5.07
N THR A 84 -7.24 -9.23 4.79
CA THR A 84 -7.71 -10.53 5.27
C THR A 84 -7.69 -10.58 6.80
N GLU A 85 -6.62 -10.08 7.43
CA GLU A 85 -6.52 -10.01 8.89
C GLU A 85 -7.62 -9.12 9.48
N ALA A 86 -7.87 -7.97 8.87
CA ALA A 86 -8.91 -7.05 9.34
C ALA A 86 -10.30 -7.68 9.22
N GLU A 87 -10.57 -8.38 8.13
CA GLU A 87 -11.84 -9.08 7.93
C GLU A 87 -12.03 -10.19 8.96
N THR A 88 -10.96 -10.95 9.25
CA THR A 88 -10.98 -12.01 10.24
C THR A 88 -11.28 -11.45 11.63
N ASP A 89 -10.61 -10.38 12.02
CA ASP A 89 -10.86 -9.72 13.30
C ASP A 89 -12.29 -9.21 13.40
N HIS A 90 -12.80 -8.61 12.33
CA HIS A 90 -14.17 -8.11 12.29
C HIS A 90 -15.18 -9.26 12.41
N ALA A 91 -14.94 -10.36 11.71
CA ALA A 91 -15.81 -11.54 11.76
C ALA A 91 -15.83 -12.14 13.17
N LEU A 92 -14.68 -12.23 13.83
CA LEU A 92 -14.60 -12.73 15.20
C LEU A 92 -15.37 -11.83 16.17
N ALA A 93 -15.25 -10.53 16.01
CA ALA A 93 -15.97 -9.56 16.83
C ALA A 93 -17.47 -9.66 16.61
N THR A 94 -17.90 -9.94 15.39
CA THR A 94 -19.32 -10.05 15.03
C THR A 94 -19.97 -11.30 15.60
N THR A 95 -19.22 -12.37 15.78
CA THR A 95 -19.77 -13.65 16.24
C THR A 95 -19.96 -13.73 17.76
N ARG A 96 -19.55 -12.75 18.50
CA ARG A 96 -19.69 -12.73 19.97
C ARG A 96 -21.07 -12.29 20.43
#